data_e372a7e8b5ba679eaf714cce1ccdf0ad
#
_entry.id   e372a7e8b5ba679eaf714cce1ccdf0ad
#
_cell.length_a   1.000
_cell.length_b   1.000
_cell.length_c   1.000
_cell.angle_alpha   90.00
_cell.angle_beta   90.00
_cell.angle_gamma   90.00
#
_symmetry.space_group_name_H-M   'P 1'
#
loop_
_entity.id
_entity.type
_entity.pdbx_description
1 polymer ?
#
loop_
_entity_poly.entity_id
_entity_poly.type
_entity_poly.pdbx_seq_one_letter_code
_entity_poly.pdbx_strand_id
1 'polypeptide(L)'
;KFNIDSIEHPTDLVEVAKYLTGHENIASKRWVYEQYDSMVGTINMSTNGPTDAAIVNLKGTDKALAMTVDCNARMVNANPEEGTAMAVAEAARNIVCSGGVPSAITNCLNFGNPYNPEVYWQFVGAIKGMSKACLKFKTPVTGGNVSFYNQSAVGGTEIPVFPTPTI
;
A
#
# COMPACT_ATOMS: atom_id res chain seq x y z
N LYS A 1 5.61 -24.10 -10.69
CA LYS A 1 4.23 -23.71 -10.36
C LYS A 1 4.06 -23.77 -8.85
N PHE A 2 3.55 -22.73 -8.25
CA PHE A 2 3.18 -22.73 -6.83
C PHE A 2 2.05 -23.75 -6.61
N ASN A 3 2.22 -24.62 -5.59
CA ASN A 3 1.20 -25.59 -5.20
C ASN A 3 0.83 -25.35 -3.74
N ILE A 4 -0.39 -24.90 -3.49
CA ILE A 4 -0.86 -24.59 -2.14
C ILE A 4 -0.93 -25.84 -1.26
N ASP A 5 -1.18 -27.01 -1.85
CA ASP A 5 -1.28 -28.27 -1.12
C ASP A 5 0.08 -28.77 -0.58
N SER A 6 1.19 -28.17 -1.06
CA SER A 6 2.53 -28.47 -0.55
C SER A 6 2.91 -27.66 0.70
N ILE A 7 2.07 -26.70 1.11
CA ILE A 7 2.29 -25.91 2.31
C ILE A 7 1.76 -26.68 3.52
N GLU A 8 2.64 -26.85 4.50
CA GLU A 8 2.24 -27.44 5.78
C GLU A 8 1.20 -26.57 6.47
N HIS A 9 0.06 -27.16 6.82
CA HIS A 9 -1.01 -26.47 7.51
C HIS A 9 -0.83 -26.57 9.02
N PRO A 10 -0.77 -25.44 9.74
CA PRO A 10 -0.69 -25.48 11.19
C PRO A 10 -1.98 -26.06 11.78
N THR A 11 -1.82 -26.93 12.78
CA THR A 11 -2.95 -27.59 13.47
C THR A 11 -3.50 -26.77 14.62
N ASP A 12 -2.68 -25.94 15.26
CA ASP A 12 -3.08 -25.04 16.35
C ASP A 12 -3.31 -23.60 15.83
N LEU A 13 -4.56 -23.30 15.51
CA LEU A 13 -4.95 -21.98 15.02
C LEU A 13 -4.86 -20.89 16.10
N VAL A 14 -4.90 -21.24 17.39
CA VAL A 14 -4.74 -20.27 18.48
C VAL A 14 -3.30 -19.78 18.55
N GLU A 15 -2.34 -20.68 18.45
CA GLU A 15 -0.92 -20.30 18.39
C GLU A 15 -0.59 -19.52 17.12
N VAL A 16 -1.19 -19.86 15.98
CA VAL A 16 -1.07 -19.05 14.76
C VAL A 16 -1.61 -17.64 14.96
N ALA A 17 -2.78 -17.49 15.58
CA ALA A 17 -3.36 -16.18 15.85
C ALA A 17 -2.47 -15.34 16.78
N LYS A 18 -1.93 -15.93 17.85
CA LYS A 18 -0.98 -15.26 18.74
C LYS A 18 0.28 -14.82 18.01
N TYR A 19 0.87 -15.69 17.21
CA TYR A 19 2.05 -15.40 16.42
C TYR A 19 1.79 -14.23 15.45
N LEU A 20 0.69 -14.28 14.68
CA LEU A 20 0.35 -13.25 13.71
C LEU A 20 0.08 -11.90 14.37
N THR A 21 -0.64 -11.86 15.49
CA THR A 21 -0.92 -10.60 16.18
C THR A 21 0.33 -9.92 16.76
N GLY A 22 1.37 -10.71 17.06
CA GLY A 22 2.67 -10.20 17.52
C GLY A 22 3.69 -9.92 16.41
N HIS A 23 3.39 -10.34 15.17
CA HIS A 23 4.34 -10.22 14.06
C HIS A 23 4.46 -8.74 13.61
N GLU A 24 5.70 -8.27 13.36
CA GLU A 24 5.99 -6.86 13.07
C GLU A 24 5.23 -6.28 11.87
N ASN A 25 4.83 -7.10 10.91
CA ASN A 25 4.03 -6.66 9.75
C ASN A 25 2.52 -6.58 10.02
N ILE A 26 2.05 -7.15 11.14
CA ILE A 26 0.61 -7.27 11.46
C ILE A 26 0.28 -6.57 12.76
N ALA A 27 1.21 -6.57 13.71
CA ALA A 27 1.04 -5.94 15.02
C ALA A 27 0.65 -4.46 14.89
N SER A 28 -0.08 -3.95 15.91
CA SER A 28 -0.49 -2.56 15.97
C SER A 28 0.68 -1.60 15.82
N LYS A 29 0.52 -0.58 15.00
CA LYS A 29 1.48 0.52 14.82
C LYS A 29 1.12 1.75 15.66
N ARG A 30 0.25 1.59 16.64
CA ARG A 30 -0.29 2.68 17.47
C ARG A 30 0.82 3.55 18.07
N TRP A 31 1.86 2.94 18.61
CA TRP A 31 3.02 3.65 19.14
C TRP A 31 3.67 4.60 18.12
N VAL A 32 3.68 4.25 16.83
CA VAL A 32 4.25 5.09 15.77
C VAL A 32 3.37 6.30 15.53
N TYR A 33 2.09 6.12 15.27
CA TYR A 33 1.21 7.23 14.85
C TYR A 33 0.75 8.11 16.02
N GLU A 34 0.75 7.63 17.26
CA GLU A 34 0.44 8.45 18.44
C GLU A 34 1.49 9.54 18.73
N GLN A 35 2.67 9.46 18.13
CA GLN A 35 3.71 10.48 18.25
C GLN A 35 3.42 11.73 17.43
N TYR A 36 2.47 11.68 16.53
CA TYR A 36 2.14 12.77 15.60
C TYR A 36 0.83 13.45 16.00
N ASP A 37 0.79 14.76 15.76
CA ASP A 37 -0.43 15.53 15.95
C ASP A 37 -1.46 15.21 14.85
N SER A 38 -2.60 14.69 15.25
CA SER A 38 -3.71 14.33 14.36
C SER A 38 -4.78 15.43 14.27
N MET A 39 -4.65 16.51 15.07
CA MET A 39 -5.70 17.54 15.22
C MET A 39 -5.33 18.89 14.61
N VAL A 40 -4.26 18.95 13.82
CA VAL A 40 -3.84 20.19 13.15
C VAL A 40 -4.99 20.79 12.34
N GLY A 41 -5.27 22.06 12.56
CA GLY A 41 -6.39 22.76 11.93
C GLY A 41 -7.76 22.27 12.34
N THR A 42 -7.89 21.32 13.28
CA THR A 42 -9.16 20.70 13.72
C THR A 42 -10.03 20.17 12.57
N ILE A 43 -9.39 19.56 11.57
CA ILE A 43 -10.05 19.05 10.36
C ILE A 43 -10.16 17.53 10.33
N ASN A 44 -9.42 16.82 11.17
CA ASN A 44 -9.48 15.36 11.23
C ASN A 44 -10.82 14.90 11.83
N MET A 45 -11.53 14.07 11.10
CA MET A 45 -12.80 13.48 11.53
C MET A 45 -12.65 12.08 12.11
N SER A 46 -11.51 11.44 11.90
CA SER A 46 -11.25 10.05 12.31
C SER A 46 -10.61 9.92 13.70
N THR A 47 -10.05 10.98 14.25
CA THR A 47 -9.53 11.14 15.63
C THR A 47 -8.70 9.96 16.16
N ASN A 48 -7.60 9.59 15.50
CA ASN A 48 -6.67 8.52 15.93
C ASN A 48 -7.30 7.14 16.21
N GLY A 49 -8.51 6.91 15.77
CA GLY A 49 -9.13 5.60 15.83
C GLY A 49 -8.70 4.72 14.65
N PRO A 50 -8.72 3.39 14.76
CA PRO A 50 -8.55 2.51 13.62
C PRO A 50 -9.66 2.76 12.59
N THR A 51 -9.28 3.17 11.38
CA THR A 51 -10.20 3.41 10.26
C THR A 51 -9.57 2.90 8.97
N ASP A 52 -10.40 2.56 7.99
CA ASP A 52 -9.90 2.12 6.67
C ASP A 52 -9.31 3.29 5.87
N ALA A 53 -9.78 4.51 6.10
CA ALA A 53 -9.24 5.73 5.52
C ALA A 53 -9.26 6.90 6.51
N ALA A 54 -8.33 7.83 6.35
CA ALA A 54 -8.38 9.11 7.05
C ALA A 54 -9.44 10.02 6.41
N ILE A 55 -10.26 10.66 7.23
CA ILE A 55 -11.31 11.57 6.75
C ILE A 55 -11.01 12.99 7.22
N VAL A 56 -10.91 13.91 6.27
CA VAL A 56 -10.56 15.31 6.49
C VAL A 56 -11.74 16.20 6.08
N ASN A 57 -12.22 16.99 7.02
CA ASN A 57 -13.31 17.95 6.79
C ASN A 57 -12.83 19.14 5.95
N LEU A 58 -13.60 19.51 4.94
CA LEU A 58 -13.43 20.76 4.20
C LEU A 58 -14.26 21.86 4.87
N LYS A 59 -13.63 22.60 5.78
CA LYS A 59 -14.30 23.65 6.57
C LYS A 59 -15.07 24.64 5.69
N GLY A 60 -16.26 24.99 6.13
CA GLY A 60 -17.14 25.90 5.38
C GLY A 60 -17.95 25.21 4.28
N THR A 61 -17.89 23.91 4.17
CA THR A 61 -18.66 23.08 3.24
C THR A 61 -19.29 21.88 3.94
N ASP A 62 -20.18 21.19 3.26
CA ASP A 62 -20.75 19.89 3.66
C ASP A 62 -19.92 18.69 3.13
N LYS A 63 -18.66 18.92 2.73
CA LYS A 63 -17.80 17.94 2.07
C LYS A 63 -16.64 17.54 2.96
N ALA A 64 -16.15 16.32 2.72
CA ALA A 64 -14.91 15.78 3.30
C ALA A 64 -14.08 15.06 2.24
N LEU A 65 -12.80 14.89 2.51
CA LEU A 65 -11.91 14.04 1.72
C LEU A 65 -11.61 12.78 2.52
N ALA A 66 -11.72 11.63 1.88
CA ALA A 66 -11.22 10.36 2.40
C ALA A 66 -9.91 10.01 1.69
N MET A 67 -8.89 9.64 2.46
CA MET A 67 -7.56 9.32 1.95
C MET A 67 -7.03 8.03 2.61
N THR A 68 -6.39 7.19 1.81
CA THR A 68 -5.73 5.97 2.28
C THR A 68 -4.36 5.83 1.63
N VAL A 69 -3.54 4.95 2.17
CA VAL A 69 -2.20 4.63 1.63
C VAL A 69 -2.04 3.12 1.66
N ASP A 70 -1.92 2.52 0.49
CA ASP A 70 -1.94 1.07 0.35
C ASP A 70 -0.83 0.55 -0.57
N CYS A 71 -0.15 -0.52 -0.17
CA CYS A 71 0.73 -1.34 -0.98
C CYS A 71 1.11 -2.62 -0.22
N ASN A 72 1.08 -3.75 -0.90
CA ASN A 72 1.74 -4.97 -0.43
C ASN A 72 2.93 -5.30 -1.34
N ALA A 73 4.12 -4.85 -0.93
CA ALA A 73 5.35 -5.01 -1.69
C ALA A 73 5.71 -6.48 -1.99
N ARG A 74 5.33 -7.43 -1.15
CA ARG A 74 5.56 -8.87 -1.37
C ARG A 74 4.68 -9.39 -2.51
N MET A 75 3.44 -8.95 -2.59
CA MET A 75 2.54 -9.31 -3.70
C MET A 75 3.02 -8.69 -5.01
N VAL A 76 3.48 -7.42 -4.97
CA VAL A 76 4.08 -6.76 -6.13
C VAL A 76 5.35 -7.48 -6.58
N ASN A 77 6.20 -7.92 -5.65
CA ASN A 77 7.40 -8.69 -5.99
C ASN A 77 7.07 -10.04 -6.64
N ALA A 78 6.01 -10.71 -6.17
CA ALA A 78 5.59 -11.99 -6.74
C ALA A 78 4.99 -11.84 -8.15
N ASN A 79 4.20 -10.80 -8.38
CA ASN A 79 3.65 -10.43 -9.68
C ASN A 79 3.39 -8.92 -9.72
N PRO A 80 4.26 -8.14 -10.38
CA PRO A 80 4.16 -6.68 -10.35
C PRO A 80 2.86 -6.12 -10.94
N GLU A 81 2.32 -6.73 -11.99
CA GLU A 81 1.07 -6.28 -12.60
C GLU A 81 -0.12 -6.53 -11.68
N GLU A 82 -0.32 -7.75 -11.24
CA GLU A 82 -1.46 -8.09 -10.39
C GLU A 82 -1.31 -7.51 -8.98
N GLY A 83 -0.11 -7.51 -8.39
CA GLY A 83 0.15 -6.93 -7.07
C GLY A 83 -0.12 -5.43 -7.01
N THR A 84 0.21 -4.68 -8.07
CA THR A 84 -0.11 -3.25 -8.14
C THR A 84 -1.59 -3.01 -8.41
N ALA A 85 -2.23 -3.83 -9.26
CA ALA A 85 -3.68 -3.75 -9.43
C ALA A 85 -4.43 -4.04 -8.12
N MET A 86 -3.92 -4.98 -7.30
CA MET A 86 -4.45 -5.25 -5.96
C MET A 86 -4.32 -4.04 -5.03
N ALA A 87 -3.19 -3.33 -5.04
CA ALA A 87 -2.99 -2.12 -4.21
C ALA A 87 -4.01 -1.03 -4.57
N VAL A 88 -4.24 -0.78 -5.87
CA VAL A 88 -5.29 0.16 -6.31
C VAL A 88 -6.68 -0.29 -5.87
N ALA A 89 -6.97 -1.58 -5.95
CA ALA A 89 -8.26 -2.13 -5.52
C ALA A 89 -8.44 -2.06 -4.00
N GLU A 90 -7.37 -2.25 -3.24
CA GLU A 90 -7.36 -2.11 -1.78
C GLU A 90 -7.65 -0.67 -1.38
N ALA A 91 -6.92 0.29 -1.95
CA ALA A 91 -7.16 1.71 -1.73
C ALA A 91 -8.62 2.10 -2.04
N ALA A 92 -9.16 1.65 -3.17
CA ALA A 92 -10.55 1.92 -3.54
C ALA A 92 -11.55 1.32 -2.53
N ARG A 93 -11.31 0.09 -2.03
CA ARG A 93 -12.17 -0.52 -0.99
C ARG A 93 -12.12 0.25 0.32
N ASN A 94 -10.93 0.66 0.76
CA ASN A 94 -10.74 1.41 2.00
C ASN A 94 -11.51 2.74 1.97
N ILE A 95 -11.49 3.44 0.83
CA ILE A 95 -12.30 4.65 0.61
C ILE A 95 -13.80 4.34 0.71
N VAL A 96 -14.28 3.29 0.05
CA VAL A 96 -15.70 2.90 0.08
C VAL A 96 -16.15 2.48 1.48
N CYS A 97 -15.33 1.70 2.19
CA CYS A 97 -15.62 1.28 3.57
C CYS A 97 -15.71 2.48 4.54
N SER A 98 -15.03 3.57 4.22
CA SER A 98 -15.09 4.83 4.98
C SER A 98 -16.23 5.77 4.53
N GLY A 99 -17.08 5.33 3.60
CA GLY A 99 -18.22 6.12 3.08
C GLY A 99 -17.87 7.07 1.94
N GLY A 100 -16.64 7.02 1.44
CA GLY A 100 -16.19 7.87 0.33
C GLY A 100 -16.42 7.24 -1.06
N VAL A 101 -16.18 8.03 -2.08
CA VAL A 101 -16.20 7.61 -3.49
C VAL A 101 -14.77 7.72 -4.04
N PRO A 102 -14.14 6.61 -4.46
CA PRO A 102 -12.82 6.64 -5.08
C PRO A 102 -12.84 7.56 -6.30
N SER A 103 -12.02 8.60 -6.30
CA SER A 103 -12.12 9.67 -7.31
C SER A 103 -10.82 9.89 -8.08
N ALA A 104 -9.67 9.71 -7.43
CA ALA A 104 -8.36 9.93 -8.03
C ALA A 104 -7.28 9.17 -7.24
N ILE A 105 -6.10 9.04 -7.85
CA ILE A 105 -4.93 8.42 -7.27
C ILE A 105 -3.76 9.39 -7.31
N THR A 106 -3.00 9.42 -6.22
CA THR A 106 -1.63 9.94 -6.17
C THR A 106 -0.73 8.80 -5.78
N ASN A 107 0.35 8.56 -6.49
CA ASN A 107 1.24 7.45 -6.23
C ASN A 107 2.62 7.88 -5.69
N CYS A 108 3.28 6.95 -4.99
CA CYS A 108 4.68 7.07 -4.59
C CYS A 108 5.40 5.78 -4.99
N LEU A 109 6.10 5.80 -6.11
CA LEU A 109 6.70 4.62 -6.72
C LEU A 109 8.14 4.45 -6.24
N ASN A 110 8.43 3.33 -5.55
CA ASN A 110 9.76 3.06 -4.99
C ASN A 110 10.32 1.75 -5.54
N PHE A 111 11.45 1.84 -6.23
CA PHE A 111 12.13 0.73 -6.90
C PHE A 111 13.65 0.82 -6.73
N GLY A 112 14.34 -0.28 -6.94
CA GLY A 112 15.79 -0.33 -6.99
C GLY A 112 16.39 0.36 -8.23
N ASN A 113 17.58 -0.05 -8.61
CA ASN A 113 18.30 0.48 -9.78
C ASN A 113 17.57 0.09 -11.09
N PRO A 114 17.06 1.04 -11.89
CA PRO A 114 16.31 0.75 -13.12
C PRO A 114 17.17 0.17 -14.26
N TYR A 115 18.49 0.23 -14.16
CA TYR A 115 19.37 -0.46 -15.10
C TYR A 115 19.48 -1.96 -14.83
N ASN A 116 19.00 -2.44 -13.67
CA ASN A 116 18.77 -3.86 -13.43
C ASN A 116 17.53 -4.30 -14.21
N PRO A 117 17.65 -5.26 -15.16
CA PRO A 117 16.51 -5.69 -15.99
C PRO A 117 15.33 -6.24 -15.19
N GLU A 118 15.56 -6.89 -14.05
CA GLU A 118 14.51 -7.39 -13.16
C GLU A 118 13.73 -6.23 -12.51
N VAL A 119 14.44 -5.23 -11.99
CA VAL A 119 13.82 -4.02 -11.40
C VAL A 119 13.02 -3.27 -12.45
N TYR A 120 13.56 -3.13 -13.67
CA TYR A 120 12.85 -2.48 -14.76
C TYR A 120 11.57 -3.25 -15.17
N TRP A 121 11.66 -4.57 -15.22
CA TRP A 121 10.49 -5.43 -15.46
C TRP A 121 9.43 -5.25 -14.39
N GLN A 122 9.82 -5.19 -13.11
CA GLN A 122 8.92 -4.93 -12.00
C GLN A 122 8.23 -3.56 -12.14
N PHE A 123 9.00 -2.53 -12.48
CA PHE A 123 8.46 -1.19 -12.71
C PHE A 123 7.44 -1.16 -13.85
N VAL A 124 7.75 -1.74 -15.00
CA VAL A 124 6.83 -1.81 -16.13
C VAL A 124 5.56 -2.58 -15.79
N GLY A 125 5.70 -3.71 -15.07
CA GLY A 125 4.56 -4.49 -14.59
C GLY A 125 3.67 -3.68 -13.64
N ALA A 126 4.27 -2.97 -12.70
CA ALA A 126 3.54 -2.11 -11.76
C ALA A 126 2.73 -1.01 -12.49
N ILE A 127 3.33 -0.33 -13.47
CA ILE A 127 2.63 0.67 -14.28
C ILE A 127 1.46 0.06 -15.06
N LYS A 128 1.63 -1.13 -15.63
CA LYS A 128 0.55 -1.84 -16.34
C LYS A 128 -0.60 -2.19 -15.39
N GLY A 129 -0.30 -2.75 -14.22
CA GLY A 129 -1.30 -3.11 -13.21
C GLY A 129 -2.08 -1.90 -12.70
N MET A 130 -1.37 -0.82 -12.39
CA MET A 130 -1.97 0.46 -11.98
C MET A 130 -2.91 0.98 -13.09
N SER A 131 -2.44 1.06 -14.32
CA SER A 131 -3.24 1.55 -15.45
C SER A 131 -4.52 0.74 -15.65
N LYS A 132 -4.41 -0.60 -15.62
CA LYS A 132 -5.54 -1.53 -15.74
C LYS A 132 -6.60 -1.29 -14.65
N ALA A 133 -6.17 -1.17 -13.40
CA ALA A 133 -7.07 -0.95 -12.27
C ALA A 133 -7.67 0.47 -12.28
N CYS A 134 -6.88 1.49 -12.55
CA CYS A 134 -7.35 2.88 -12.63
C CYS A 134 -8.40 3.06 -13.74
N LEU A 135 -8.20 2.43 -14.89
CA LEU A 135 -9.20 2.45 -15.97
C LEU A 135 -10.49 1.74 -15.54
N LYS A 136 -10.37 0.59 -14.84
CA LYS A 136 -11.51 -0.17 -14.33
C LYS A 136 -12.32 0.62 -13.32
N PHE A 137 -11.67 1.29 -12.39
CA PHE A 137 -12.32 2.05 -11.32
C PHE A 137 -12.62 3.51 -11.69
N LYS A 138 -12.15 3.97 -12.86
CA LYS A 138 -12.29 5.36 -13.31
C LYS A 138 -11.63 6.35 -12.34
N THR A 139 -10.50 5.98 -11.78
CA THR A 139 -9.71 6.78 -10.85
C THR A 139 -8.42 7.25 -11.56
N PRO A 140 -8.38 8.45 -12.13
CA PRO A 140 -7.19 8.94 -12.82
C PRO A 140 -6.03 9.14 -11.84
N VAL A 141 -4.81 8.89 -12.31
CA VAL A 141 -3.60 9.29 -11.60
C VAL A 141 -3.38 10.79 -11.85
N THR A 142 -3.47 11.59 -10.79
CA THR A 142 -3.39 13.05 -10.86
C THR A 142 -2.03 13.60 -10.47
N GLY A 143 -1.17 12.79 -9.88
CA GLY A 143 0.15 13.17 -9.45
C GLY A 143 0.90 12.00 -8.82
N GLY A 144 2.12 12.26 -8.38
CA GLY A 144 2.95 11.28 -7.71
C GLY A 144 4.43 11.52 -7.93
N ASN A 145 5.23 10.55 -7.50
CA ASN A 145 6.68 10.56 -7.73
C ASN A 145 7.20 9.17 -8.05
N VAL A 146 8.38 9.12 -8.65
CA VAL A 146 9.18 7.91 -8.82
C VAL A 146 10.50 8.10 -8.07
N SER A 147 10.82 7.14 -7.22
CA SER A 147 12.10 7.03 -6.53
C SER A 147 12.78 5.75 -6.99
N PHE A 148 13.95 5.89 -7.59
CA PHE A 148 14.80 4.77 -8.01
C PHE A 148 16.05 4.67 -7.12
N TYR A 149 16.83 3.61 -7.32
CA TYR A 149 18.06 3.31 -6.57
C TYR A 149 17.81 3.08 -5.07
N ASN A 150 16.59 2.68 -4.70
CA ASN A 150 16.29 2.26 -3.34
C ASN A 150 16.86 0.84 -3.13
N GLN A 151 18.05 0.77 -2.59
CA GLN A 151 18.77 -0.48 -2.41
C GLN A 151 19.82 -0.38 -1.30
N SER A 152 20.18 -1.52 -0.75
CA SER A 152 21.28 -1.66 0.21
C SER A 152 22.43 -2.37 -0.44
N ALA A 153 23.66 -2.13 0.04
CA ALA A 153 24.83 -2.88 -0.34
C ALA A 153 25.27 -3.77 0.84
N VAL A 154 25.27 -5.08 0.64
CA VAL A 154 25.72 -6.05 1.64
C VAL A 154 26.80 -6.93 1.01
N GLY A 155 28.00 -6.90 1.59
CA GLY A 155 29.14 -7.68 1.07
C GLY A 155 29.50 -7.36 -0.39
N GLY A 156 29.27 -6.11 -0.84
CA GLY A 156 29.52 -5.70 -2.22
C GLY A 156 28.41 -6.07 -3.23
N THR A 157 27.33 -6.70 -2.75
CA THR A 157 26.17 -7.02 -3.58
C THR A 157 25.06 -6.00 -3.33
N GLU A 158 24.52 -5.42 -4.41
CA GLU A 158 23.36 -4.54 -4.34
C GLU A 158 22.08 -5.36 -4.16
N ILE A 159 21.31 -5.03 -3.13
CA ILE A 159 20.03 -5.66 -2.82
C ILE A 159 18.95 -4.60 -2.96
N PRO A 160 18.15 -4.64 -4.04
CA PRO A 160 17.05 -3.70 -4.21
C PRO A 160 15.96 -3.92 -3.15
N VAL A 161 15.25 -2.86 -2.78
CA VAL A 161 14.01 -2.98 -2.02
C VAL A 161 12.98 -3.79 -2.81
N PHE A 162 12.04 -4.40 -2.14
CA PHE A 162 10.87 -4.92 -2.84
C PHE A 162 10.17 -3.78 -3.60
N PRO A 163 9.66 -4.06 -4.82
CA PRO A 163 8.95 -3.06 -5.60
C PRO A 163 7.75 -2.55 -4.81
N THR A 164 7.71 -1.25 -4.54
CA THR A 164 6.73 -0.63 -3.65
C THR A 164 6.03 0.54 -4.35
N PRO A 165 5.13 0.27 -5.28
CA PRO A 165 4.23 1.27 -5.85
C PRO A 165 3.12 1.58 -4.84
N THR A 166 3.34 2.55 -3.97
CA THR A 166 2.36 3.00 -2.98
C THR A 166 1.27 3.82 -3.65
N ILE A 167 0.05 3.50 -3.36
CA ILE A 167 -1.16 4.11 -3.92
C ILE A 167 -1.85 4.93 -2.85
#